data_0608905bd5ad872c2676c0c57eb53f84
#
_entry.id   0608905bd5ad872c2676c0c57eb53f84
#
_cell.length_a   1.000
_cell.length_b   1.000
_cell.length_c   1.000
_cell.angle_alpha   90.00
_cell.angle_beta   90.00
_cell.angle_gamma   90.00
#
_symmetry.space_group_name_H-M   'P 1'
#
loop_
_entity.id
_entity.type
_entity.pdbx_description
1 polymer ?
#
loop_
_entity_poly.entity_id
_entity_poly.type
_entity_poly.pdbx_seq_one_letter_code
_entity_poly.pdbx_strand_id
1 'polypeptide(L)'
;MTISDATLTSLKTPPHSIEAEQFLIGGILLDEYAYENIAGTLFPKHFYRKEHQIIFEHVVKLRMENKNVDAITVAESLKQNNQLDYV
;
A
#
# COMPACT_ATOMS: atom_id res chain seq x y z
N MET A 1 3.10 27.92 -13.24
CA MET A 1 3.29 27.79 -11.80
C MET A 1 4.73 27.42 -11.52
N THR A 2 5.38 28.13 -10.63
CA THR A 2 6.77 27.85 -10.29
C THR A 2 6.80 26.86 -9.12
N ILE A 3 7.52 25.76 -9.29
CA ILE A 3 7.67 24.79 -8.22
C ILE A 3 8.81 25.27 -7.33
N SER A 4 8.54 25.39 -6.04
CA SER A 4 9.56 25.80 -5.07
C SER A 4 10.59 24.68 -4.84
N ASP A 5 11.78 25.04 -4.33
CA ASP A 5 12.79 24.06 -4.00
C ASP A 5 12.29 23.03 -2.99
N ALA A 6 11.48 23.46 -2.03
CA ALA A 6 10.87 22.57 -1.04
C ALA A 6 9.94 21.55 -1.71
N THR A 7 9.16 22.00 -2.71
CA THR A 7 8.28 21.11 -3.47
C THR A 7 9.08 20.12 -4.29
N LEU A 8 10.16 20.58 -4.95
CA LEU A 8 11.03 19.70 -5.69
C LEU A 8 11.67 18.64 -4.79
N THR A 9 12.09 19.04 -3.59
CA THR A 9 12.65 18.11 -2.62
C THR A 9 11.62 17.07 -2.21
N SER A 10 10.37 17.48 -2.00
CA SER A 10 9.27 16.59 -1.67
C SER A 10 8.97 15.61 -2.79
N LEU A 11 9.12 16.02 -4.04
CA LEU A 11 8.91 15.14 -5.19
C LEU A 11 10.03 14.12 -5.35
N LYS A 12 11.23 14.46 -4.93
CA LYS A 12 12.39 13.54 -4.97
C LYS A 12 12.33 12.52 -3.84
N THR A 13 11.79 12.92 -2.70
CA THR A 13 11.56 12.03 -1.56
C THR A 13 10.10 11.63 -1.55
N PRO A 14 9.79 10.34 -1.36
CA PRO A 14 8.39 9.95 -1.27
C PRO A 14 7.68 10.80 -0.22
N PRO A 15 6.53 11.39 -0.55
CA PRO A 15 5.81 12.20 0.42
C PRO A 15 5.38 11.35 1.60
N HIS A 16 5.61 11.87 2.80
CA HIS A 16 5.21 11.20 4.04
C HIS A 16 3.78 11.61 4.37
N SER A 17 2.85 11.10 3.63
CA SER A 17 1.44 11.35 3.92
C SER A 17 0.78 10.05 4.34
N ILE A 18 0.61 9.91 5.65
CA ILE A 18 -0.08 8.75 6.22
C ILE A 18 -1.49 8.66 5.65
N GLU A 19 -2.15 9.80 5.51
CA GLU A 19 -3.51 9.85 4.98
C GLU A 19 -3.56 9.41 3.52
N ALA A 20 -2.61 9.85 2.71
CA ALA A 20 -2.55 9.43 1.31
C ALA A 20 -2.30 7.92 1.19
N GLU A 21 -1.44 7.37 2.06
CA GLU A 21 -1.20 5.93 2.08
C GLU A 21 -2.44 5.16 2.49
N GLN A 22 -3.18 5.67 3.48
CA GLN A 22 -4.43 5.05 3.92
C GLN A 22 -5.48 5.08 2.81
N PHE A 23 -5.58 6.19 2.07
CA PHE A 23 -6.48 6.29 0.94
C PHE A 23 -6.14 5.29 -0.15
N LEU A 24 -4.86 5.17 -0.46
CA LEU A 24 -4.39 4.26 -1.50
C LEU A 24 -4.71 2.80 -1.11
N ILE A 25 -4.35 2.43 0.11
CA ILE A 25 -4.62 1.07 0.60
C ILE A 25 -6.13 0.82 0.66
N GLY A 26 -6.89 1.77 1.19
CA GLY A 26 -8.34 1.66 1.25
C GLY A 26 -8.96 1.45 -0.13
N GLY A 27 -8.50 2.19 -1.12
CA GLY A 27 -8.97 2.04 -2.49
C GLY A 27 -8.68 0.66 -3.06
N ILE A 28 -7.48 0.13 -2.79
CA ILE A 28 -7.10 -1.21 -3.22
C ILE A 28 -7.97 -2.28 -2.57
N LEU A 29 -8.29 -2.11 -1.29
CA LEU A 29 -9.09 -3.09 -0.56
C LEU A 29 -10.57 -3.03 -0.93
N LEU A 30 -11.04 -1.91 -1.46
CA LEU A 30 -12.43 -1.75 -1.86
C LEU A 30 -12.69 -2.11 -3.32
N ASP A 31 -11.65 -2.06 -4.16
CA ASP A 31 -11.76 -2.33 -5.59
C ASP A 31 -10.67 -3.30 -5.99
N GLU A 32 -11.06 -4.53 -6.29
CA GLU A 32 -10.10 -5.59 -6.64
C GLU A 32 -9.28 -5.26 -7.88
N TYR A 33 -9.77 -4.38 -8.74
CA TYR A 33 -9.04 -4.00 -9.95
C TYR A 33 -8.08 -2.83 -9.74
N ALA A 34 -8.18 -2.14 -8.61
CA ALA A 34 -7.32 -0.98 -8.35
C ALA A 34 -5.85 -1.36 -8.32
N TYR A 35 -5.53 -2.52 -7.77
CA TYR A 35 -4.15 -3.01 -7.72
C TYR A 35 -3.57 -3.20 -9.11
N GLU A 36 -4.38 -3.66 -10.07
CA GLU A 36 -3.91 -3.93 -11.42
C GLU A 36 -3.31 -2.68 -12.08
N ASN A 37 -3.83 -1.51 -11.72
CA ASN A 37 -3.35 -0.24 -12.29
C ASN A 37 -1.99 0.18 -11.76
N ILE A 38 -1.57 -0.35 -10.61
CA ILE A 38 -0.31 0.03 -9.97
C ILE A 38 0.66 -1.14 -9.85
N ALA A 39 0.25 -2.33 -10.31
CA ALA A 39 1.12 -3.51 -10.27
C ALA A 39 2.39 -3.23 -11.08
N GLY A 40 3.54 -3.55 -10.49
CA GLY A 40 4.82 -3.30 -11.14
C GLY A 40 5.34 -1.86 -11.00
N THR A 41 4.52 -0.94 -10.48
CA THR A 41 4.90 0.46 -10.28
C THR A 41 5.08 0.77 -8.80
N LEU A 42 4.17 0.26 -7.96
CA LEU A 42 4.20 0.51 -6.53
C LEU A 42 4.58 -0.77 -5.80
N PHE A 43 5.51 -0.65 -4.86
CA PHE A 43 6.02 -1.78 -4.08
C PHE A 43 5.93 -1.44 -2.59
N PRO A 44 5.95 -2.47 -1.69
CA PRO A 44 5.85 -2.21 -0.25
C PRO A 44 6.85 -1.19 0.26
N LYS A 45 8.07 -1.19 -0.28
CA LYS A 45 9.12 -0.26 0.15
C LYS A 45 8.79 1.20 -0.08
N HIS A 46 7.81 1.49 -0.93
CA HIS A 46 7.42 2.87 -1.23
C HIS A 46 6.55 3.48 -0.14
N PHE A 47 6.01 2.67 0.76
CA PHE A 47 5.19 3.18 1.87
C PHE A 47 6.10 3.65 3.01
N TYR A 48 5.74 4.78 3.59
CA TYR A 48 6.49 5.33 4.71
C TYR A 48 6.22 4.57 6.01
N ARG A 49 4.95 4.28 6.30
CA ARG A 49 4.56 3.56 7.51
C ARG A 49 4.84 2.08 7.36
N LYS A 50 5.48 1.52 8.39
CA LYS A 50 5.80 0.09 8.38
C LYS A 50 4.54 -0.77 8.31
N GLU A 51 3.49 -0.35 8.98
CA GLU A 51 2.21 -1.03 8.97
C GLU A 51 1.67 -1.12 7.53
N HIS A 52 1.78 -0.03 6.77
CA HIS A 52 1.34 0.02 5.39
C HIS A 52 2.20 -0.85 4.48
N GLN A 53 3.51 -0.88 4.73
CA GLN A 53 4.41 -1.76 3.99
C GLN A 53 3.99 -3.22 4.16
N ILE A 54 3.69 -3.61 5.39
CA ILE A 54 3.27 -4.98 5.71
C ILE A 54 1.93 -5.31 5.04
N ILE A 55 0.97 -4.42 5.13
CA ILE A 55 -0.33 -4.62 4.46
C ILE A 55 -0.12 -4.80 2.96
N PHE A 56 0.67 -3.95 2.35
CA PHE A 56 0.89 -4.02 0.91
C PHE A 56 1.67 -5.28 0.50
N GLU A 57 2.58 -5.76 1.34
CA GLU A 57 3.25 -7.05 1.11
C GLU A 57 2.22 -8.18 0.97
N HIS A 58 1.20 -8.18 1.83
CA HIS A 58 0.15 -9.18 1.77
C HIS A 58 -0.76 -9.01 0.56
N VAL A 59 -1.00 -7.77 0.13
CA VAL A 59 -1.73 -7.50 -1.12
C VAL A 59 -0.99 -8.14 -2.30
N VAL A 60 0.31 -7.89 -2.41
CA VAL A 60 1.13 -8.44 -3.48
C VAL A 60 1.11 -9.97 -3.43
N LYS A 61 1.31 -10.53 -2.25
CA LYS A 61 1.31 -11.98 -2.05
C LYS A 61 0.00 -12.62 -2.52
N LEU A 62 -1.12 -12.05 -2.09
CA LEU A 62 -2.43 -12.58 -2.47
C LEU A 62 -2.65 -12.51 -3.98
N ARG A 63 -2.26 -11.42 -4.62
CA ARG A 63 -2.40 -11.31 -6.07
C ARG A 63 -1.49 -12.27 -6.81
N MET A 64 -0.29 -12.51 -6.32
CA MET A 64 0.61 -13.50 -6.92
C MET A 64 0.05 -14.92 -6.80
N GLU A 65 -0.76 -15.18 -5.79
CA GLU A 65 -1.42 -16.45 -5.58
C GLU A 65 -2.79 -16.52 -6.29
N ASN A 66 -3.13 -15.51 -7.07
CA ASN A 66 -4.42 -15.39 -7.76
C ASN A 66 -5.62 -15.39 -6.81
N LYS A 67 -5.43 -14.82 -5.63
CA LYS A 67 -6.49 -14.71 -4.63
C LYS A 67 -7.08 -13.31 -4.66
N ASN A 68 -8.33 -13.20 -4.22
CA ASN A 68 -8.98 -11.90 -4.06
C ASN A 68 -8.24 -11.06 -3.02
N VAL A 69 -8.24 -9.75 -3.25
CA VAL A 69 -7.67 -8.77 -2.32
C VAL A 69 -8.81 -7.89 -1.82
N ASP A 70 -9.13 -8.04 -0.55
CA ASP A 70 -10.07 -7.18 0.14
C ASP A 70 -9.68 -7.14 1.63
N ALA A 71 -10.43 -6.39 2.43
CA ALA A 71 -10.09 -6.23 3.85
C ALA A 71 -10.10 -7.58 4.58
N ILE A 72 -10.99 -8.48 4.22
CA ILE A 72 -11.12 -9.79 4.88
C ILE A 72 -9.95 -10.68 4.54
N THR A 73 -9.64 -10.83 3.25
CA THR A 73 -8.54 -11.71 2.82
C THR A 73 -7.18 -11.22 3.32
N VAL A 74 -6.97 -9.90 3.31
CA VAL A 74 -5.74 -9.31 3.83
C VAL A 74 -5.65 -9.52 5.33
N ALA A 75 -6.73 -9.32 6.07
CA ALA A 75 -6.75 -9.54 7.52
C ALA A 75 -6.45 -11.00 7.86
N GLU A 76 -7.02 -11.94 7.12
CA GLU A 76 -6.75 -13.37 7.33
C GLU A 76 -5.28 -13.70 7.06
N SER A 77 -4.72 -13.16 5.99
CA SER A 77 -3.32 -13.36 5.65
C SER A 77 -2.39 -12.81 6.73
N LEU A 78 -2.69 -11.61 7.23
CA LEU A 78 -1.95 -10.99 8.33
C LEU A 78 -2.03 -11.85 9.60
N LYS A 79 -3.22 -12.36 9.90
CA LYS A 79 -3.43 -13.21 11.08
C LYS A 79 -2.61 -14.49 11.00
N GLN A 80 -2.56 -15.12 9.83
CA GLN A 80 -1.79 -16.34 9.62
C GLN A 80 -0.30 -16.13 9.84
N ASN A 81 0.19 -14.91 9.63
CA ASN A 81 1.59 -14.56 9.83
C ASN A 81 1.84 -13.83 11.15
N ASN A 82 0.85 -13.80 12.04
CA ASN A 82 0.94 -13.14 13.34
C ASN A 82 1.27 -11.65 13.23
N GLN A 83 0.75 -10.99 12.20
CA GLN A 83 1.01 -9.57 11.92
C GLN A 83 -0.23 -8.70 12.05
N LEU A 84 -1.41 -9.30 12.29
CA LEU A 84 -2.66 -8.53 12.32
C LEU A 84 -2.65 -7.46 13.43
N ASP A 85 -2.14 -7.81 14.60
CA ASP A 85 -2.10 -6.85 15.72
C ASP A 85 -1.07 -5.75 15.52
N TYR A 86 -0.14 -5.94 14.61
CA TYR A 86 0.89 -4.95 14.31
C TYR A 86 0.39 -3.83 13.41
N VAL A 87 -0.57 -4.11 12.54
CA VAL A 87 -1.04 -3.15 11.54
C VAL A 87 -2.33 -2.44 11.90
#